data_f06a527986706e142679f13a7f410d01
#
_entry.id   f06a527986706e142679f13a7f410d01
#
_cell.length_a   1.000
_cell.length_b   1.000
_cell.length_c   1.000
_cell.angle_alpha   90.00
_cell.angle_beta   90.00
_cell.angle_gamma   90.00
#
_symmetry.space_group_name_H-M   'P 1'
#
loop_
_entity.id
_entity.type
_entity.pdbx_description
1 polymer ?
#
loop_
_entity_poly.entity_id
_entity_poly.type
_entity_poly.pdbx_seq_one_letter_code
_entity_poly.pdbx_strand_id
1 'polypeptide(L)'
;MYKVMCVFGTRPEAIKLAPVIKELQRHADSLKSVVVVTAQHRQMLDSVLNVFAIKPDYDMNIMATGQGLSDITCKVLKNIESIYETERPDLVLVQGDTTTVFAASLAAYYKHIPVGHVEAGLRSHDKYHPFPEEINRRLTSVIADIHFAPTDKAKDNLFREGVDKDSICVTGNTVIDALLDVAALDFKFDDNLLNNITGKLVLITAHRRESFGKPFISICKAIVTLAKLYPDVTFVYPVHLNPNVRNTVYPMLGDVSNIILIEPLEYVPFIHLMKRAYIILTDSGGIQEEAPSLNKPVLILRKVTERPEAVKAGGAKLVGTNTHTIIEETTHLLEDTKEYNRMASIANPFGDGHAAQRIVNFIKHKLVKNEQKITVRLNTREKSPIAV
;
A
#
# COMPACT_ATOMS: atom_id res chain seq x y z
N MET A 1 -29.44 2.88 8.10
CA MET A 1 -28.22 3.23 7.33
C MET A 1 -27.04 3.15 8.28
N TYR A 2 -26.08 2.29 8.01
CA TYR A 2 -24.90 2.09 8.86
C TYR A 2 -23.82 3.12 8.57
N LYS A 3 -23.14 3.58 9.61
CA LYS A 3 -22.08 4.57 9.52
C LYS A 3 -20.71 3.88 9.64
N VAL A 4 -19.89 3.96 8.60
CA VAL A 4 -18.54 3.41 8.54
C VAL A 4 -17.55 4.57 8.54
N MET A 5 -16.69 4.63 9.55
CA MET A 5 -15.70 5.69 9.70
C MET A 5 -14.33 5.19 9.27
N CYS A 6 -13.72 5.84 8.28
CA CYS A 6 -12.36 5.56 7.80
C CYS A 6 -11.37 6.52 8.45
N VAL A 7 -10.38 5.99 9.19
CA VAL A 7 -9.39 6.79 9.91
C VAL A 7 -7.99 6.51 9.36
N PHE A 8 -7.26 7.56 8.96
CA PHE A 8 -5.90 7.45 8.47
C PHE A 8 -5.12 8.75 8.65
N GLY A 9 -3.77 8.69 8.54
CA GLY A 9 -2.93 9.84 8.81
C GLY A 9 -1.80 10.06 7.83
N THR A 10 -1.47 9.07 7.00
CA THR A 10 -0.32 9.09 6.09
C THR A 10 -0.73 8.89 4.64
N ARG A 11 0.17 9.26 3.72
CA ARG A 11 -0.04 9.07 2.27
C ARG A 11 -0.30 7.61 1.88
N PRO A 12 0.46 6.62 2.33
CA PRO A 12 0.20 5.22 1.98
C PRO A 12 -1.16 4.71 2.46
N GLU A 13 -1.58 5.11 3.66
CA GLU A 13 -2.92 4.77 4.18
C GLU A 13 -4.03 5.38 3.33
N ALA A 14 -3.89 6.66 2.96
CA ALA A 14 -4.85 7.36 2.11
C ALA A 14 -5.00 6.67 0.74
N ILE A 15 -3.89 6.32 0.09
CA ILE A 15 -3.91 5.60 -1.19
C ILE A 15 -4.70 4.30 -1.07
N LYS A 16 -4.47 3.53 -0.02
CA LYS A 16 -5.09 2.20 0.17
C LYS A 16 -6.53 2.27 0.66
N LEU A 17 -6.92 3.31 1.41
CA LEU A 17 -8.32 3.50 1.83
C LEU A 17 -9.17 4.23 0.80
N ALA A 18 -8.58 4.98 -0.12
CA ALA A 18 -9.33 5.72 -1.15
C ALA A 18 -10.30 4.85 -1.96
N PRO A 19 -9.92 3.67 -2.48
CA PRO A 19 -10.86 2.79 -3.17
C PRO A 19 -11.99 2.31 -2.26
N VAL A 20 -11.71 2.03 -0.99
CA VAL A 20 -12.71 1.59 -0.01
C VAL A 20 -13.71 2.72 0.28
N ILE A 21 -13.23 3.95 0.46
CA ILE A 21 -14.09 5.13 0.67
C ILE A 21 -14.98 5.35 -0.54
N LYS A 22 -14.44 5.30 -1.76
CA LYS A 22 -15.23 5.42 -3.00
C LYS A 22 -16.29 4.31 -3.11
N GLU A 23 -15.93 3.09 -2.76
CA GLU A 23 -16.87 1.97 -2.80
C GLU A 23 -17.97 2.12 -1.73
N LEU A 24 -17.64 2.58 -0.51
CA LEU A 24 -18.66 2.94 0.50
C LEU A 24 -19.63 4.01 -0.01
N GLN A 25 -19.12 5.03 -0.70
CA GLN A 25 -19.94 6.11 -1.29
C GLN A 25 -20.85 5.61 -2.42
N ARG A 26 -20.45 4.59 -3.19
CA ARG A 26 -21.31 3.94 -4.18
C ARG A 26 -22.52 3.22 -3.56
N HIS A 27 -22.43 2.89 -2.28
CA HIS A 27 -23.50 2.25 -1.49
C HIS A 27 -24.17 3.23 -0.51
N ALA A 28 -24.31 4.52 -0.88
CA ALA A 28 -24.89 5.57 -0.05
C ALA A 28 -26.36 5.35 0.31
N ASP A 29 -27.03 4.40 -0.30
CA ASP A 29 -28.40 3.93 0.05
C ASP A 29 -28.43 3.20 1.41
N SER A 30 -27.37 2.51 1.78
CA SER A 30 -27.27 1.65 2.95
C SER A 30 -26.12 1.98 3.90
N LEU A 31 -25.07 2.60 3.39
CA LEU A 31 -23.84 2.95 4.13
C LEU A 31 -23.57 4.45 4.06
N LYS A 32 -23.21 5.05 5.20
CA LYS A 32 -22.65 6.41 5.28
C LYS A 32 -21.16 6.32 5.59
N SER A 33 -20.30 6.78 4.70
CA SER A 33 -18.88 6.92 4.99
C SER A 33 -18.61 8.22 5.76
N VAL A 34 -17.75 8.17 6.77
CA VAL A 34 -17.20 9.33 7.48
C VAL A 34 -15.69 9.24 7.37
N VAL A 35 -15.04 10.27 6.88
CA VAL A 35 -13.58 10.30 6.64
C VAL A 35 -12.91 11.18 7.67
N VAL A 36 -12.02 10.59 8.46
CA VAL A 36 -11.24 11.27 9.50
C VAL A 36 -9.76 11.18 9.16
N VAL A 37 -9.10 12.33 9.03
CA VAL A 37 -7.66 12.38 8.81
C VAL A 37 -6.95 12.93 10.04
N THR A 38 -5.84 12.28 10.43
CA THR A 38 -4.99 12.79 11.51
C THR A 38 -3.96 13.80 11.00
N ALA A 39 -3.70 13.81 9.68
CA ALA A 39 -2.76 14.70 9.00
C ALA A 39 -1.35 14.65 9.63
N GLN A 40 -0.83 13.43 9.87
CA GLN A 40 0.53 13.22 10.36
C GLN A 40 1.59 13.72 9.36
N HIS A 41 1.28 13.76 8.04
CA HIS A 41 2.12 14.27 6.94
C HIS A 41 1.26 15.07 5.95
N ARG A 42 0.97 16.32 6.29
CA ARG A 42 -0.04 17.17 5.65
C ARG A 42 0.06 17.25 4.13
N GLN A 43 1.15 17.80 3.61
CA GLN A 43 1.27 18.09 2.17
C GLN A 43 1.14 16.84 1.28
N MET A 44 1.78 15.72 1.69
CA MET A 44 1.72 14.47 0.95
C MET A 44 0.34 13.79 1.04
N LEU A 45 -0.39 14.01 2.13
CA LEU A 45 -1.73 13.48 2.31
C LEU A 45 -2.72 14.24 1.41
N ASP A 46 -2.66 15.57 1.43
CA ASP A 46 -3.55 16.42 0.65
C ASP A 46 -3.45 16.15 -0.85
N SER A 47 -2.24 15.89 -1.38
CA SER A 47 -2.06 15.54 -2.80
C SER A 47 -2.83 14.27 -3.18
N VAL A 48 -2.82 13.24 -2.33
CA VAL A 48 -3.54 12.00 -2.57
C VAL A 48 -5.06 12.18 -2.44
N LEU A 49 -5.50 12.92 -1.43
CA LEU A 49 -6.93 13.23 -1.25
C LEU A 49 -7.50 13.93 -2.49
N ASN A 50 -6.75 14.87 -3.07
CA ASN A 50 -7.13 15.54 -4.31
C ASN A 50 -7.19 14.58 -5.51
N VAL A 51 -6.21 13.69 -5.67
CA VAL A 51 -6.18 12.67 -6.74
C VAL A 51 -7.44 11.81 -6.74
N PHE A 52 -7.88 11.39 -5.54
CA PHE A 52 -9.05 10.54 -5.40
C PHE A 52 -10.35 11.32 -5.17
N ALA A 53 -10.32 12.65 -5.21
CA ALA A 53 -11.47 13.54 -4.94
C ALA A 53 -12.15 13.23 -3.58
N ILE A 54 -11.35 12.93 -2.56
CA ILE A 54 -11.82 12.66 -1.20
C ILE A 54 -11.72 13.94 -0.38
N LYS A 55 -12.85 14.35 0.21
CA LYS A 55 -12.92 15.44 1.17
C LYS A 55 -13.08 14.84 2.58
N PRO A 56 -12.13 15.06 3.50
CA PRO A 56 -12.30 14.64 4.88
C PRO A 56 -13.49 15.36 5.55
N ASP A 57 -14.24 14.62 6.36
CA ASP A 57 -15.26 15.20 7.25
C ASP A 57 -14.63 15.83 8.48
N TYR A 58 -13.52 15.22 8.97
CA TYR A 58 -12.75 15.70 10.11
C TYR A 58 -11.26 15.69 9.81
N ASP A 59 -10.60 16.78 10.17
CA ASP A 59 -9.15 16.95 10.07
C ASP A 59 -8.59 17.30 11.46
N MET A 60 -7.89 16.34 12.06
CA MET A 60 -7.36 16.49 13.41
C MET A 60 -6.07 17.33 13.47
N ASN A 61 -5.36 17.47 12.35
CA ASN A 61 -4.14 18.27 12.19
C ASN A 61 -3.12 18.09 13.33
N ILE A 62 -2.77 16.83 13.64
CA ILE A 62 -1.93 16.50 14.81
C ILE A 62 -0.43 16.72 14.59
N MET A 63 0.00 17.05 13.37
CA MET A 63 1.41 17.21 13.03
C MET A 63 2.06 18.33 13.84
N ALA A 64 3.21 18.04 14.44
CA ALA A 64 4.07 19.03 15.08
C ALA A 64 5.54 18.64 14.89
N THR A 65 6.40 19.65 14.78
CA THR A 65 7.84 19.43 14.63
C THR A 65 8.42 18.72 15.85
N GLY A 66 9.21 17.65 15.63
CA GLY A 66 9.93 16.95 16.70
C GLY A 66 9.08 16.07 17.61
N GLN A 67 7.80 15.79 17.25
CA GLN A 67 6.96 14.91 18.07
C GLN A 67 7.42 13.45 18.01
N GLY A 68 7.40 12.78 19.17
CA GLY A 68 7.67 11.35 19.30
C GLY A 68 6.44 10.47 19.08
N LEU A 69 6.65 9.15 19.09
CA LEU A 69 5.55 8.19 18.95
C LEU A 69 4.50 8.31 20.05
N SER A 70 4.94 8.58 21.29
CA SER A 70 4.04 8.79 22.43
C SER A 70 3.15 10.02 22.24
N ASP A 71 3.70 11.11 21.69
CA ASP A 71 2.94 12.34 21.42
C ASP A 71 1.85 12.08 20.37
N ILE A 72 2.19 11.36 19.29
CA ILE A 72 1.26 10.98 18.25
C ILE A 72 0.14 10.11 18.83
N THR A 73 0.49 9.09 19.59
CA THR A 73 -0.48 8.18 20.23
C THR A 73 -1.44 8.95 21.13
N CYS A 74 -0.93 9.80 22.04
CA CYS A 74 -1.76 10.57 22.96
C CYS A 74 -2.67 11.57 22.23
N LYS A 75 -2.15 12.26 21.20
CA LYS A 75 -2.95 13.21 20.41
C LYS A 75 -4.08 12.51 19.66
N VAL A 76 -3.79 11.38 18.99
CA VAL A 76 -4.83 10.61 18.28
C VAL A 76 -5.89 10.15 19.28
N LEU A 77 -5.51 9.48 20.38
CA LEU A 77 -6.46 9.00 21.39
C LEU A 77 -7.39 10.10 21.90
N LYS A 78 -6.84 11.25 22.30
CA LYS A 78 -7.63 12.33 22.88
C LYS A 78 -8.55 13.02 21.88
N ASN A 79 -8.05 13.27 20.66
CA ASN A 79 -8.81 14.05 19.69
C ASN A 79 -9.90 13.22 18.99
N ILE A 80 -9.65 11.92 18.77
CA ILE A 80 -10.62 11.08 18.07
C ILE A 80 -11.82 10.70 18.94
N GLU A 81 -11.64 10.72 20.27
CA GLU A 81 -12.68 10.33 21.21
C GLU A 81 -13.95 11.19 21.05
N SER A 82 -13.81 12.51 20.94
CA SER A 82 -14.94 13.42 20.72
C SER A 82 -15.64 13.21 19.37
N ILE A 83 -14.87 12.81 18.34
CA ILE A 83 -15.41 12.48 17.01
C ILE A 83 -16.24 11.19 17.10
N TYR A 84 -15.75 10.17 17.82
CA TYR A 84 -16.51 8.93 18.04
C TYR A 84 -17.79 9.16 18.83
N GLU A 85 -17.78 10.02 19.84
CA GLU A 85 -18.98 10.39 20.62
C GLU A 85 -20.02 11.12 19.79
N THR A 86 -19.57 12.02 18.91
CA THR A 86 -20.44 12.82 18.02
C THR A 86 -21.02 11.96 16.91
N GLU A 87 -20.17 11.22 16.19
CA GLU A 87 -20.56 10.47 15.00
C GLU A 87 -21.20 9.12 15.32
N ARG A 88 -20.80 8.48 16.41
CA ARG A 88 -21.26 7.13 16.83
C ARG A 88 -21.24 6.13 15.68
N PRO A 89 -20.07 5.87 15.08
CA PRO A 89 -19.99 4.96 13.95
C PRO A 89 -20.32 3.52 14.35
N ASP A 90 -20.93 2.77 13.43
CA ASP A 90 -21.19 1.35 13.59
C ASP A 90 -19.95 0.49 13.36
N LEU A 91 -18.96 1.04 12.66
CA LEU A 91 -17.67 0.41 12.38
C LEU A 91 -16.61 1.48 12.13
N VAL A 92 -15.42 1.29 12.70
CA VAL A 92 -14.21 2.05 12.37
C VAL A 92 -13.33 1.20 11.47
N LEU A 93 -12.92 1.74 10.31
CA LEU A 93 -11.93 1.14 9.42
C LEU A 93 -10.59 1.84 9.59
N VAL A 94 -9.55 1.05 9.81
CA VAL A 94 -8.15 1.46 9.82
C VAL A 94 -7.35 0.65 8.81
N GLN A 95 -6.23 1.19 8.33
CA GLN A 95 -5.42 0.54 7.29
C GLN A 95 -3.95 0.48 7.69
N GLY A 96 -3.34 -0.70 7.61
CA GLY A 96 -1.90 -0.89 7.80
C GLY A 96 -1.48 -0.92 9.27
N ASP A 97 -0.40 -0.21 9.59
CA ASP A 97 0.37 -0.45 10.82
C ASP A 97 1.01 0.79 11.45
N THR A 98 0.54 1.97 11.08
CA THR A 98 1.05 3.21 11.67
C THR A 98 0.61 3.39 13.12
N THR A 99 1.24 4.33 13.83
CA THR A 99 0.82 4.72 15.18
C THR A 99 -0.62 5.25 15.20
N THR A 100 -1.06 5.93 14.14
CA THR A 100 -2.46 6.36 13.96
C THR A 100 -3.41 5.17 13.97
N VAL A 101 -3.11 4.10 13.24
CA VAL A 101 -3.92 2.87 13.15
C VAL A 101 -4.12 2.25 14.53
N PHE A 102 -3.03 2.05 15.26
CA PHE A 102 -3.08 1.49 16.61
C PHE A 102 -3.89 2.38 17.56
N ALA A 103 -3.59 3.68 17.61
CA ALA A 103 -4.24 4.60 18.55
C ALA A 103 -5.73 4.78 18.25
N ALA A 104 -6.13 4.88 16.96
CA ALA A 104 -7.53 4.97 16.57
C ALA A 104 -8.30 3.69 16.91
N SER A 105 -7.69 2.51 16.70
CA SER A 105 -8.29 1.23 17.07
C SER A 105 -8.49 1.10 18.58
N LEU A 106 -7.51 1.53 19.37
CA LEU A 106 -7.58 1.49 20.83
C LEU A 106 -8.69 2.43 21.37
N ALA A 107 -8.80 3.64 20.80
CA ALA A 107 -9.87 4.57 21.14
C ALA A 107 -11.27 4.01 20.78
N ALA A 108 -11.41 3.34 19.64
CA ALA A 108 -12.65 2.68 19.22
C ALA A 108 -13.03 1.56 20.21
N TYR A 109 -12.06 0.74 20.61
CA TYR A 109 -12.24 -0.31 21.60
C TYR A 109 -12.75 0.26 22.95
N TYR A 110 -12.21 1.37 23.43
CA TYR A 110 -12.67 2.02 24.67
C TYR A 110 -14.12 2.52 24.58
N LYS A 111 -14.61 2.83 23.39
CA LYS A 111 -15.99 3.24 23.12
C LYS A 111 -16.90 2.08 22.68
N HIS A 112 -16.41 0.85 22.75
CA HIS A 112 -17.13 -0.36 22.26
C HIS A 112 -17.57 -0.26 20.81
N ILE A 113 -16.80 0.42 19.96
CA ILE A 113 -17.05 0.52 18.53
C ILE A 113 -16.25 -0.57 17.82
N PRO A 114 -16.88 -1.41 17.01
CA PRO A 114 -16.19 -2.44 16.23
C PRO A 114 -15.13 -1.86 15.29
N VAL A 115 -14.01 -2.59 15.13
CA VAL A 115 -12.88 -2.19 14.31
C VAL A 115 -12.67 -3.18 13.15
N GLY A 116 -12.57 -2.67 11.93
CA GLY A 116 -12.13 -3.41 10.75
C GLY A 116 -10.71 -3.00 10.36
N HIS A 117 -9.81 -3.96 10.23
CA HIS A 117 -8.41 -3.75 9.90
C HIS A 117 -8.14 -4.14 8.45
N VAL A 118 -7.88 -3.15 7.59
CA VAL A 118 -7.50 -3.33 6.19
C VAL A 118 -6.00 -3.58 6.09
N GLU A 119 -5.57 -4.54 5.29
CA GLU A 119 -4.19 -5.04 5.17
C GLU A 119 -3.71 -5.75 6.46
N ALA A 120 -4.64 -6.49 7.09
CA ALA A 120 -4.36 -7.24 8.29
C ALA A 120 -3.51 -8.49 8.04
N GLY A 121 -2.70 -8.88 9.02
CA GLY A 121 -2.00 -10.16 9.02
C GLY A 121 -0.61 -10.18 8.38
N LEU A 122 -0.09 -9.05 7.91
CA LEU A 122 1.33 -8.94 7.54
C LEU A 122 2.20 -9.13 8.79
N ARG A 123 3.29 -9.93 8.70
CA ARG A 123 4.22 -10.20 9.80
C ARG A 123 5.65 -10.28 9.32
N SER A 124 6.53 -9.62 10.04
CA SER A 124 7.98 -9.80 9.92
C SER A 124 8.52 -10.82 10.92
N HIS A 125 7.78 -11.05 12.02
CA HIS A 125 8.17 -11.86 13.18
C HIS A 125 9.37 -11.29 13.95
N ASP A 126 9.78 -10.06 13.66
CA ASP A 126 10.81 -9.32 14.41
C ASP A 126 10.20 -8.01 14.93
N LYS A 127 10.02 -7.91 16.24
CA LYS A 127 9.34 -6.77 16.88
C LYS A 127 10.03 -5.42 16.67
N TYR A 128 11.27 -5.40 16.22
CA TYR A 128 12.05 -4.20 15.97
C TYR A 128 12.26 -3.91 14.47
N HIS A 129 11.78 -4.78 13.57
CA HIS A 129 11.94 -4.62 12.12
C HIS A 129 10.68 -5.04 11.34
N PRO A 130 9.91 -4.07 10.81
CA PRO A 130 10.04 -2.61 10.95
C PRO A 130 9.57 -2.12 12.33
N PHE A 131 10.12 -1.01 12.80
CA PHE A 131 9.77 -0.39 14.06
C PHE A 131 9.14 0.99 13.83
N PRO A 132 7.97 1.31 14.42
CA PRO A 132 7.18 0.51 15.40
C PRO A 132 6.11 -0.40 14.75
N GLU A 133 6.11 -0.56 13.42
CA GLU A 133 5.01 -1.10 12.61
C GLU A 133 4.66 -2.55 12.98
N GLU A 134 5.65 -3.42 13.24
CA GLU A 134 5.37 -4.83 13.56
C GLU A 134 4.52 -4.98 14.84
N ILE A 135 4.81 -4.18 15.86
CA ILE A 135 4.03 -4.22 17.11
C ILE A 135 2.68 -3.54 16.92
N ASN A 136 2.62 -2.41 16.22
CA ASN A 136 1.34 -1.74 15.93
C ASN A 136 0.35 -2.68 15.23
N ARG A 137 0.79 -3.39 14.18
CA ARG A 137 -0.10 -4.31 13.43
C ARG A 137 -0.56 -5.50 14.27
N ARG A 138 0.29 -6.01 15.15
CA ARG A 138 -0.07 -7.11 16.05
C ARG A 138 -1.09 -6.66 17.09
N LEU A 139 -0.88 -5.50 17.74
CA LEU A 139 -1.83 -4.94 18.70
C LEU A 139 -3.16 -4.59 18.04
N THR A 140 -3.12 -4.01 16.84
CA THR A 140 -4.34 -3.75 16.05
C THR A 140 -5.09 -5.05 15.73
N SER A 141 -4.38 -6.15 15.39
CA SER A 141 -5.02 -7.45 15.16
C SER A 141 -5.71 -8.04 16.38
N VAL A 142 -5.22 -7.73 17.60
CA VAL A 142 -5.87 -8.14 18.86
C VAL A 142 -7.16 -7.35 19.11
N ILE A 143 -7.18 -6.07 18.72
CA ILE A 143 -8.32 -5.17 18.94
C ILE A 143 -9.40 -5.36 17.87
N ALA A 144 -9.03 -5.63 16.64
CA ALA A 144 -9.94 -5.64 15.50
C ALA A 144 -10.95 -6.81 15.55
N ASP A 145 -12.19 -6.52 15.18
CA ASP A 145 -13.30 -7.47 15.05
C ASP A 145 -13.36 -8.11 13.65
N ILE A 146 -12.83 -7.41 12.64
CA ILE A 146 -12.81 -7.84 11.24
C ILE A 146 -11.42 -7.62 10.67
N HIS A 147 -10.90 -8.62 9.96
CA HIS A 147 -9.57 -8.61 9.40
C HIS A 147 -9.62 -8.82 7.88
N PHE A 148 -9.25 -7.81 7.12
CA PHE A 148 -9.16 -7.87 5.66
C PHE A 148 -7.71 -8.17 5.27
N ALA A 149 -7.44 -9.45 5.02
CA ALA A 149 -6.11 -9.93 4.71
C ALA A 149 -5.78 -9.74 3.21
N PRO A 150 -4.61 -9.21 2.85
CA PRO A 150 -4.25 -9.02 1.44
C PRO A 150 -3.91 -10.32 0.72
N THR A 151 -3.48 -11.36 1.44
CA THR A 151 -3.09 -12.66 0.88
C THR A 151 -3.47 -13.80 1.80
N ASP A 152 -3.46 -15.04 1.28
CA ASP A 152 -3.67 -16.24 2.11
C ASP A 152 -2.58 -16.39 3.19
N LYS A 153 -1.33 -15.98 2.90
CA LYS A 153 -0.26 -15.97 3.91
C LYS A 153 -0.57 -15.04 5.08
N ALA A 154 -1.12 -13.86 4.80
CA ALA A 154 -1.53 -12.91 5.84
C ALA A 154 -2.69 -13.48 6.68
N LYS A 155 -3.68 -14.13 6.05
CA LYS A 155 -4.74 -14.88 6.72
C LYS A 155 -4.16 -15.98 7.62
N ASP A 156 -3.20 -16.77 7.13
CA ASP A 156 -2.58 -17.86 7.91
C ASP A 156 -1.84 -17.33 9.14
N ASN A 157 -1.20 -16.16 9.05
CA ASN A 157 -0.57 -15.50 10.19
C ASN A 157 -1.60 -15.15 11.27
N LEU A 158 -2.73 -14.54 10.89
CA LEU A 158 -3.82 -14.20 11.81
C LEU A 158 -4.40 -15.45 12.47
N PHE A 159 -4.65 -16.49 11.68
CA PHE A 159 -5.19 -17.76 12.18
C PHE A 159 -4.24 -18.42 13.20
N ARG A 160 -2.92 -18.42 12.94
CA ARG A 160 -1.92 -18.95 13.89
C ARG A 160 -1.84 -18.15 15.19
N GLU A 161 -2.21 -16.89 15.16
CA GLU A 161 -2.28 -16.01 16.33
C GLU A 161 -3.63 -16.11 17.08
N GLY A 162 -4.52 -17.02 16.66
CA GLY A 162 -5.79 -17.31 17.33
C GLY A 162 -6.96 -16.43 16.90
N VAL A 163 -6.83 -15.68 15.81
CA VAL A 163 -7.94 -14.91 15.25
C VAL A 163 -9.00 -15.85 14.67
N ASP A 164 -10.27 -15.60 15.00
CA ASP A 164 -11.38 -16.38 14.46
C ASP A 164 -11.44 -16.27 12.94
N LYS A 165 -11.43 -17.43 12.26
CA LYS A 165 -11.48 -17.51 10.81
C LYS A 165 -12.72 -16.86 10.18
N ASP A 166 -13.84 -16.81 10.89
CA ASP A 166 -15.06 -16.16 10.42
C ASP A 166 -14.97 -14.62 10.47
N SER A 167 -13.95 -14.08 11.15
CA SER A 167 -13.62 -12.65 11.17
C SER A 167 -12.58 -12.26 10.13
N ILE A 168 -11.97 -13.25 9.42
CA ILE A 168 -10.93 -12.98 8.42
C ILE A 168 -11.51 -13.11 7.01
N CYS A 169 -11.31 -12.08 6.19
CA CYS A 169 -11.64 -12.07 4.77
C CYS A 169 -10.37 -11.83 3.93
N VAL A 170 -10.05 -12.75 3.03
CA VAL A 170 -8.97 -12.51 2.05
C VAL A 170 -9.54 -11.67 0.92
N THR A 171 -9.06 -10.44 0.81
CA THR A 171 -9.61 -9.44 -0.12
C THR A 171 -8.70 -9.12 -1.30
N GLY A 172 -7.41 -9.36 -1.18
CA GLY A 172 -6.39 -8.68 -1.95
C GLY A 172 -5.97 -7.36 -1.27
N ASN A 173 -4.94 -6.72 -1.80
CA ASN A 173 -4.45 -5.43 -1.31
C ASN A 173 -5.13 -4.30 -2.08
N THR A 174 -5.76 -3.37 -1.37
CA THR A 174 -6.44 -2.20 -1.93
C THR A 174 -5.51 -1.23 -2.66
N VAL A 175 -4.18 -1.36 -2.50
CA VAL A 175 -3.23 -0.62 -3.32
C VAL A 175 -3.36 -0.95 -4.81
N ILE A 176 -3.80 -2.17 -5.14
CA ILE A 176 -4.01 -2.59 -6.52
C ILE A 176 -5.25 -1.91 -7.12
N ASP A 177 -6.31 -1.77 -6.34
CA ASP A 177 -7.50 -1.01 -6.74
C ASP A 177 -7.11 0.45 -7.03
N ALA A 178 -6.37 1.09 -6.12
CA ALA A 178 -5.90 2.46 -6.29
C ALA A 178 -4.99 2.63 -7.51
N LEU A 179 -4.07 1.68 -7.71
CA LEU A 179 -3.17 1.66 -8.86
C LEU A 179 -3.93 1.62 -10.19
N LEU A 180 -4.90 0.70 -10.31
CA LEU A 180 -5.68 0.52 -11.53
C LEU A 180 -6.59 1.71 -11.80
N ASP A 181 -7.22 2.30 -10.77
CA ASP A 181 -8.00 3.53 -10.87
C ASP A 181 -7.15 4.67 -11.47
N VAL A 182 -5.92 4.87 -10.95
CA VAL A 182 -5.02 5.92 -11.44
C VAL A 182 -4.46 5.59 -12.82
N ALA A 183 -4.08 4.33 -13.06
CA ALA A 183 -3.56 3.91 -14.37
C ALA A 183 -4.58 4.03 -15.51
N ALA A 184 -5.89 4.06 -15.18
CA ALA A 184 -6.97 4.27 -16.14
C ALA A 184 -7.19 5.74 -16.52
N LEU A 185 -6.62 6.68 -15.77
CA LEU A 185 -6.75 8.12 -16.07
C LEU A 185 -5.99 8.47 -17.36
N ASP A 186 -6.55 9.44 -18.11
CA ASP A 186 -5.78 10.13 -19.14
C ASP A 186 -4.71 10.99 -18.50
N PHE A 187 -3.45 10.80 -18.92
CA PHE A 187 -2.33 11.49 -18.31
C PHE A 187 -1.27 11.86 -19.33
N LYS A 188 -0.74 13.07 -19.18
CA LYS A 188 0.42 13.57 -19.91
C LYS A 188 1.41 14.14 -18.88
N PHE A 189 2.69 13.80 -19.03
CA PHE A 189 3.72 14.36 -18.16
C PHE A 189 3.90 15.87 -18.45
N ASP A 190 4.14 16.65 -17.38
CA ASP A 190 4.52 18.07 -17.53
C ASP A 190 5.88 18.20 -18.23
N ASP A 191 6.76 17.23 -18.02
CA ASP A 191 8.05 17.12 -18.67
C ASP A 191 7.92 16.51 -20.07
N ASN A 192 8.23 17.32 -21.09
CA ASN A 192 8.23 16.88 -22.49
C ASN A 192 9.24 15.76 -22.75
N LEU A 193 10.32 15.65 -21.98
CA LEU A 193 11.32 14.59 -22.11
C LEU A 193 10.67 13.22 -21.90
N LEU A 194 9.84 13.08 -20.84
CA LEU A 194 9.14 11.85 -20.53
C LEU A 194 8.05 11.51 -21.57
N ASN A 195 7.39 12.54 -22.13
CA ASN A 195 6.39 12.34 -23.18
C ASN A 195 6.98 11.82 -24.49
N ASN A 196 8.21 12.24 -24.83
CA ASN A 196 8.88 11.96 -26.09
C ASN A 196 9.70 10.66 -26.08
N ILE A 197 9.76 9.92 -24.97
CA ILE A 197 10.44 8.63 -24.94
C ILE A 197 9.76 7.69 -25.94
N THR A 198 10.50 7.14 -26.88
CA THR A 198 10.05 6.11 -27.81
C THR A 198 10.75 4.79 -27.50
N GLY A 199 10.14 3.67 -27.88
CA GLY A 199 10.73 2.35 -27.68
C GLY A 199 10.63 1.81 -26.25
N LYS A 200 11.54 0.89 -25.90
CA LYS A 200 11.58 0.23 -24.60
C LYS A 200 12.11 1.18 -23.51
N LEU A 201 11.43 1.20 -22.35
CA LEU A 201 11.82 1.97 -21.17
C LEU A 201 12.12 1.02 -20.02
N VAL A 202 13.28 1.15 -19.41
CA VAL A 202 13.64 0.49 -18.15
C VAL A 202 13.50 1.51 -17.03
N LEU A 203 12.54 1.28 -16.11
CA LEU A 203 12.36 2.11 -14.93
C LEU A 203 13.24 1.61 -13.79
N ILE A 204 13.97 2.52 -13.16
CA ILE A 204 14.87 2.21 -12.05
C ILE A 204 14.41 2.90 -10.80
N THR A 205 14.29 2.16 -9.69
CA THR A 205 14.03 2.73 -8.36
C THR A 205 14.89 1.99 -7.34
N ALA A 206 15.99 2.60 -6.92
CA ALA A 206 16.91 2.02 -5.95
C ALA A 206 17.33 3.07 -4.92
N HIS A 207 17.04 2.84 -3.65
CA HIS A 207 17.29 3.81 -2.59
C HIS A 207 17.41 3.21 -1.18
N ARG A 208 17.37 1.88 -1.05
CA ARG A 208 17.40 1.20 0.25
C ARG A 208 18.75 1.37 0.93
N ARG A 209 18.72 1.70 2.24
CA ARG A 209 19.92 1.92 3.07
C ARG A 209 20.83 0.70 3.12
N GLU A 210 20.23 -0.50 3.10
CA GLU A 210 20.97 -1.78 3.11
C GLU A 210 21.88 -1.98 1.89
N SER A 211 21.61 -1.25 0.80
CA SER A 211 22.38 -1.31 -0.45
C SER A 211 23.47 -0.24 -0.54
N PHE A 212 23.54 0.73 0.38
CA PHE A 212 24.51 1.83 0.28
C PHE A 212 25.98 1.35 0.24
N GLY A 213 26.84 2.14 -0.42
CA GLY A 213 28.26 1.82 -0.61
C GLY A 213 28.51 0.88 -1.80
N LYS A 214 29.34 -0.12 -1.63
CA LYS A 214 29.78 -1.03 -2.72
C LYS A 214 28.61 -1.70 -3.47
N PRO A 215 27.54 -2.22 -2.81
CA PRO A 215 26.42 -2.81 -3.51
C PRO A 215 25.70 -1.81 -4.43
N PHE A 216 25.54 -0.56 -3.98
CA PHE A 216 24.87 0.47 -4.77
C PHE A 216 25.70 0.91 -5.99
N ILE A 217 27.02 1.00 -5.82
CA ILE A 217 27.96 1.22 -6.93
C ILE A 217 27.87 0.10 -7.96
N SER A 218 27.72 -1.15 -7.51
CA SER A 218 27.56 -2.30 -8.42
C SER A 218 26.27 -2.23 -9.23
N ILE A 219 25.17 -1.78 -8.62
CA ILE A 219 23.91 -1.49 -9.34
C ILE A 219 24.13 -0.41 -10.41
N CYS A 220 24.74 0.72 -10.04
CA CYS A 220 25.02 1.80 -11.00
C CYS A 220 25.92 1.34 -12.16
N LYS A 221 26.95 0.53 -11.90
CA LYS A 221 27.79 -0.08 -12.94
C LYS A 221 26.99 -0.96 -13.90
N ALA A 222 26.03 -1.75 -13.37
CA ALA A 222 25.16 -2.56 -14.22
C ALA A 222 24.30 -1.70 -15.15
N ILE A 223 23.72 -0.62 -14.60
CA ILE A 223 22.89 0.33 -15.37
C ILE A 223 23.69 0.99 -16.50
N VAL A 224 24.91 1.49 -16.19
CA VAL A 224 25.81 2.08 -17.23
C VAL A 224 26.14 1.06 -18.32
N THR A 225 26.44 -0.17 -17.94
CA THR A 225 26.75 -1.24 -18.90
C THR A 225 25.55 -1.55 -19.79
N LEU A 226 24.39 -1.72 -19.21
CA LEU A 226 23.14 -1.95 -19.95
C LEU A 226 22.81 -0.80 -20.90
N ALA A 227 22.95 0.44 -20.44
CA ALA A 227 22.70 1.61 -21.29
C ALA A 227 23.64 1.65 -22.50
N LYS A 228 24.90 1.26 -22.35
CA LYS A 228 25.85 1.15 -23.48
C LYS A 228 25.55 -0.01 -24.40
N LEU A 229 25.08 -1.15 -23.87
CA LEU A 229 24.71 -2.32 -24.67
C LEU A 229 23.44 -2.10 -25.48
N TYR A 230 22.52 -1.29 -24.97
CA TYR A 230 21.19 -1.05 -25.55
C TYR A 230 20.96 0.45 -25.78
N PRO A 231 21.59 1.08 -26.76
CA PRO A 231 21.46 2.53 -27.03
C PRO A 231 20.04 2.97 -27.39
N ASP A 232 19.22 2.06 -27.93
CA ASP A 232 17.82 2.30 -28.28
C ASP A 232 16.84 2.11 -27.10
N VAL A 233 17.33 1.68 -25.93
CA VAL A 233 16.54 1.55 -24.71
C VAL A 233 16.77 2.77 -23.82
N THR A 234 15.69 3.38 -23.36
CA THR A 234 15.77 4.50 -22.41
C THR A 234 15.70 3.99 -20.97
N PHE A 235 16.62 4.45 -20.15
CA PHE A 235 16.67 4.15 -18.72
C PHE A 235 16.20 5.38 -17.95
N VAL A 236 15.09 5.28 -17.20
CA VAL A 236 14.59 6.41 -16.40
C VAL A 236 14.74 6.10 -14.93
N TYR A 237 15.36 7.01 -14.21
CA TYR A 237 15.60 6.86 -12.79
C TYR A 237 15.13 8.10 -12.00
N PRO A 238 13.93 8.04 -11.36
CA PRO A 238 13.54 9.01 -10.35
C PRO A 238 14.47 8.89 -9.13
N VAL A 239 15.39 9.85 -8.99
CA VAL A 239 16.50 9.78 -8.03
C VAL A 239 16.02 10.23 -6.66
N HIS A 240 16.05 9.33 -5.69
CA HIS A 240 15.65 9.62 -4.31
C HIS A 240 16.50 10.74 -3.70
N LEU A 241 15.88 11.64 -2.90
CA LEU A 241 16.50 12.86 -2.35
C LEU A 241 17.66 12.60 -1.37
N ASN A 242 17.79 11.36 -0.87
CA ASN A 242 18.87 11.02 0.06
C ASN A 242 20.25 11.30 -0.54
N PRO A 243 21.11 12.08 0.16
CA PRO A 243 22.46 12.40 -0.33
C PRO A 243 23.30 11.16 -0.69
N ASN A 244 23.18 10.05 0.03
CA ASN A 244 23.91 8.81 -0.29
C ASN A 244 23.52 8.23 -1.66
N VAL A 245 22.27 8.46 -2.09
CA VAL A 245 21.80 8.08 -3.43
C VAL A 245 22.32 9.06 -4.46
N ARG A 246 22.06 10.36 -4.26
CA ARG A 246 22.43 11.43 -5.22
C ARG A 246 23.93 11.47 -5.47
N ASN A 247 24.75 11.42 -4.42
CA ASN A 247 26.20 11.49 -4.51
C ASN A 247 26.83 10.28 -5.25
N THR A 248 26.07 9.19 -5.42
CA THR A 248 26.52 8.03 -6.20
C THR A 248 25.94 8.06 -7.62
N VAL A 249 24.64 8.35 -7.76
CA VAL A 249 23.90 8.25 -9.03
C VAL A 249 24.36 9.32 -10.03
N TYR A 250 24.37 10.59 -9.64
CA TYR A 250 24.68 11.68 -10.57
C TYR A 250 26.07 11.57 -11.18
N PRO A 251 27.18 11.32 -10.40
CA PRO A 251 28.50 11.19 -10.98
C PRO A 251 28.68 9.96 -11.87
N MET A 252 27.91 8.88 -11.65
CA MET A 252 28.07 7.64 -12.39
C MET A 252 27.18 7.55 -13.62
N LEU A 253 25.98 8.10 -13.57
CA LEU A 253 24.95 7.92 -14.59
C LEU A 253 24.64 9.20 -15.39
N GLY A 254 25.00 10.40 -14.88
CA GLY A 254 24.56 11.67 -15.44
C GLY A 254 25.03 11.97 -16.86
N ASP A 255 26.18 11.42 -17.26
CA ASP A 255 26.77 11.68 -18.58
C ASP A 255 26.40 10.61 -19.63
N VAL A 256 25.51 9.67 -19.30
CA VAL A 256 25.11 8.59 -20.23
C VAL A 256 23.84 9.02 -20.97
N SER A 257 23.94 9.15 -22.29
CA SER A 257 22.95 9.83 -23.14
C SER A 257 21.51 9.24 -23.11
N ASN A 258 21.37 7.94 -22.89
CA ASN A 258 20.07 7.24 -22.82
C ASN A 258 19.65 6.92 -21.38
N ILE A 259 20.31 7.55 -20.36
CA ILE A 259 19.88 7.53 -18.97
C ILE A 259 19.30 8.89 -18.62
N ILE A 260 18.04 8.90 -18.18
CA ILE A 260 17.32 10.09 -17.78
C ILE A 260 17.17 10.07 -16.25
N LEU A 261 17.89 10.99 -15.59
CA LEU A 261 17.78 11.18 -14.14
C LEU A 261 16.77 12.30 -13.88
N ILE A 262 15.74 12.00 -13.11
CA ILE A 262 14.68 12.95 -12.76
C ILE A 262 14.50 13.05 -11.24
N GLU A 263 13.89 14.12 -10.79
CA GLU A 263 13.44 14.22 -9.40
C GLU A 263 12.36 13.18 -9.09
N PRO A 264 12.17 12.80 -7.80
CA PRO A 264 11.10 11.90 -7.41
C PRO A 264 9.74 12.41 -7.89
N LEU A 265 8.96 11.53 -8.47
CA LEU A 265 7.63 11.84 -8.98
C LEU A 265 6.56 11.69 -7.89
N GLU A 266 5.51 12.50 -8.00
CA GLU A 266 4.27 12.30 -7.27
C GLU A 266 3.56 11.02 -7.74
N TYR A 267 2.52 10.58 -6.98
CA TYR A 267 1.88 9.29 -7.15
C TYR A 267 1.35 9.03 -8.56
N VAL A 268 0.58 9.97 -9.13
CA VAL A 268 -0.03 9.80 -10.46
C VAL A 268 1.03 9.72 -11.58
N PRO A 269 1.96 10.68 -11.74
CA PRO A 269 3.00 10.57 -12.75
C PRO A 269 3.88 9.33 -12.56
N PHE A 270 4.13 8.89 -11.33
CA PHE A 270 4.92 7.69 -11.08
C PHE A 270 4.22 6.42 -11.59
N ILE A 271 2.90 6.28 -11.35
CA ILE A 271 2.12 5.15 -11.88
C ILE A 271 2.11 5.14 -13.41
N HIS A 272 1.94 6.30 -14.06
CA HIS A 272 1.98 6.38 -15.51
C HIS A 272 3.37 6.06 -16.08
N LEU A 273 4.44 6.41 -15.36
CA LEU A 273 5.79 6.00 -15.72
C LEU A 273 5.98 4.49 -15.57
N MET A 274 5.48 3.88 -14.49
CA MET A 274 5.46 2.41 -14.33
C MET A 274 4.64 1.73 -15.45
N LYS A 275 3.45 2.26 -15.77
CA LYS A 275 2.59 1.75 -16.86
C LYS A 275 3.32 1.76 -18.21
N ARG A 276 4.17 2.75 -18.46
CA ARG A 276 4.96 2.90 -19.67
C ARG A 276 6.22 2.03 -19.69
N ALA A 277 6.74 1.64 -18.52
CA ALA A 277 7.94 0.82 -18.43
C ALA A 277 7.79 -0.50 -19.19
N TYR A 278 8.87 -0.97 -19.77
CA TYR A 278 9.02 -2.32 -20.29
C TYR A 278 9.47 -3.27 -19.19
N ILE A 279 10.52 -2.91 -18.44
CA ILE A 279 11.06 -3.65 -17.30
C ILE A 279 11.20 -2.68 -16.13
N ILE A 280 11.06 -3.17 -14.91
CA ILE A 280 11.29 -2.39 -13.69
C ILE A 280 12.40 -3.02 -12.86
N LEU A 281 13.46 -2.24 -12.60
CA LEU A 281 14.55 -2.57 -11.68
C LEU A 281 14.28 -1.86 -10.35
N THR A 282 14.01 -2.59 -9.27
CA THR A 282 13.58 -1.95 -8.02
C THR A 282 14.11 -2.63 -6.75
N ASP A 283 14.32 -1.84 -5.69
CA ASP A 283 14.49 -2.32 -4.32
C ASP A 283 13.26 -2.05 -3.42
N SER A 284 12.19 -1.43 -3.99
CA SER A 284 10.98 -1.08 -3.27
C SER A 284 10.02 -2.26 -3.12
N GLY A 285 9.50 -2.47 -1.88
CA GLY A 285 8.46 -3.48 -1.62
C GLY A 285 7.12 -3.16 -2.27
N GLY A 286 6.70 -1.88 -2.28
CA GLY A 286 5.43 -1.47 -2.90
C GLY A 286 5.40 -1.75 -4.40
N ILE A 287 6.47 -1.43 -5.12
CA ILE A 287 6.56 -1.67 -6.57
C ILE A 287 6.47 -3.17 -6.89
N GLN A 288 6.98 -4.04 -6.02
CA GLN A 288 6.86 -5.49 -6.18
C GLN A 288 5.39 -5.95 -6.10
N GLU A 289 4.55 -5.24 -5.34
CA GLU A 289 3.11 -5.51 -5.27
C GLU A 289 2.37 -4.92 -6.47
N GLU A 290 2.73 -3.72 -6.90
CA GLU A 290 2.00 -2.91 -7.86
C GLU A 290 2.30 -3.27 -9.33
N ALA A 291 3.58 -3.41 -9.69
CA ALA A 291 4.02 -3.56 -11.07
C ALA A 291 3.44 -4.79 -11.81
N PRO A 292 3.22 -5.97 -11.18
CA PRO A 292 2.59 -7.09 -11.85
C PRO A 292 1.17 -6.79 -12.35
N SER A 293 0.42 -5.91 -11.66
CA SER A 293 -0.92 -5.49 -12.13
C SER A 293 -0.89 -4.60 -13.37
N LEU A 294 0.26 -4.03 -13.69
CA LEU A 294 0.51 -3.31 -14.94
C LEU A 294 1.17 -4.19 -16.01
N ASN A 295 1.25 -5.50 -15.78
CA ASN A 295 1.91 -6.48 -16.67
C ASN A 295 3.40 -6.13 -16.92
N LYS A 296 4.12 -5.72 -15.85
CA LYS A 296 5.53 -5.36 -15.94
C LYS A 296 6.41 -6.35 -15.19
N PRO A 297 7.38 -7.00 -15.89
CA PRO A 297 8.41 -7.81 -15.24
C PRO A 297 9.22 -6.98 -14.27
N VAL A 298 9.47 -7.54 -13.06
CA VAL A 298 10.20 -6.87 -11.99
C VAL A 298 11.49 -7.61 -11.68
N LEU A 299 12.61 -6.92 -11.74
CA LEU A 299 13.90 -7.41 -11.24
C LEU A 299 14.22 -6.72 -9.90
N ILE A 300 14.30 -7.53 -8.85
CA ILE A 300 14.43 -7.04 -7.47
C ILE A 300 15.91 -6.92 -7.12
N LEU A 301 16.37 -5.67 -6.91
CA LEU A 301 17.76 -5.31 -6.60
C LEU A 301 18.10 -5.55 -5.11
N ARG A 302 17.67 -6.68 -4.55
CA ARG A 302 17.86 -7.06 -3.14
C ARG A 302 18.27 -8.52 -3.03
N LYS A 303 18.95 -8.88 -1.94
CA LYS A 303 19.29 -10.28 -1.63
C LYS A 303 18.08 -11.08 -1.13
N VAL A 304 17.18 -10.40 -0.42
CA VAL A 304 15.95 -10.97 0.13
C VAL A 304 14.78 -10.02 -0.11
N THR A 305 13.55 -10.55 -0.16
CA THR A 305 12.34 -9.75 -0.25
C THR A 305 11.33 -10.16 0.84
N GLU A 306 10.58 -9.19 1.33
CA GLU A 306 9.41 -9.40 2.19
C GLU A 306 8.15 -9.73 1.37
N ARG A 307 8.27 -9.81 0.06
CA ARG A 307 7.21 -10.10 -0.92
C ARG A 307 7.49 -11.37 -1.72
N PRO A 308 7.67 -12.52 -1.05
CA PRO A 308 8.02 -13.77 -1.73
C PRO A 308 6.92 -14.26 -2.66
N GLU A 309 5.67 -13.79 -2.49
CA GLU A 309 4.53 -14.12 -3.33
C GLU A 309 4.76 -13.69 -4.79
N ALA A 310 5.27 -12.48 -5.04
CA ALA A 310 5.58 -11.99 -6.39
C ALA A 310 6.63 -12.85 -7.11
N VAL A 311 7.66 -13.29 -6.35
CA VAL A 311 8.73 -14.16 -6.88
C VAL A 311 8.20 -15.57 -7.14
N LYS A 312 7.43 -16.13 -6.21
CA LYS A 312 6.83 -17.47 -6.37
C LYS A 312 5.84 -17.53 -7.52
N ALA A 313 5.08 -16.47 -7.73
CA ALA A 313 4.17 -16.37 -8.87
C ALA A 313 4.92 -16.26 -10.20
N GLY A 314 6.16 -15.77 -10.22
CA GLY A 314 7.01 -15.66 -11.41
C GLY A 314 6.93 -14.32 -12.14
N GLY A 315 6.22 -13.31 -11.59
CA GLY A 315 6.17 -11.94 -12.13
C GLY A 315 7.35 -11.07 -11.70
N ALA A 316 8.07 -11.51 -10.64
CA ALA A 316 9.26 -10.85 -10.14
C ALA A 316 10.41 -11.84 -9.96
N LYS A 317 11.67 -11.36 -10.07
CA LYS A 317 12.87 -12.16 -9.88
C LYS A 317 13.87 -11.44 -8.99
N LEU A 318 14.42 -12.15 -7.97
CA LEU A 318 15.50 -11.64 -7.13
C LEU A 318 16.83 -11.72 -7.91
N VAL A 319 17.43 -10.56 -8.20
CA VAL A 319 18.71 -10.46 -8.91
C VAL A 319 19.83 -9.96 -8.00
N GLY A 320 19.51 -9.51 -6.80
CA GLY A 320 20.48 -8.98 -5.85
C GLY A 320 21.11 -7.68 -6.34
N THR A 321 22.34 -7.42 -5.88
CA THR A 321 23.10 -6.21 -6.21
C THR A 321 24.37 -6.51 -7.02
N ASN A 322 24.51 -7.75 -7.55
CA ASN A 322 25.67 -8.14 -8.35
C ASN A 322 25.52 -7.59 -9.78
N THR A 323 26.56 -6.90 -10.25
CA THR A 323 26.58 -6.25 -11.58
C THR A 323 26.29 -7.25 -12.71
N HIS A 324 26.94 -8.42 -12.71
CA HIS A 324 26.80 -9.42 -13.76
C HIS A 324 25.36 -9.98 -13.80
N THR A 325 24.81 -10.36 -12.66
CA THR A 325 23.46 -10.91 -12.56
C THR A 325 22.40 -9.89 -13.02
N ILE A 326 22.54 -8.60 -12.65
CA ILE A 326 21.63 -7.55 -13.11
C ILE A 326 21.69 -7.39 -14.62
N ILE A 327 22.88 -7.40 -15.21
CA ILE A 327 23.07 -7.30 -16.66
C ILE A 327 22.45 -8.52 -17.34
N GLU A 328 22.81 -9.72 -16.95
CA GLU A 328 22.32 -10.98 -17.53
C GLU A 328 20.79 -11.06 -17.54
N GLU A 329 20.16 -10.82 -16.39
CA GLU A 329 18.71 -10.94 -16.27
C GLU A 329 17.94 -9.82 -16.97
N THR A 330 18.49 -8.60 -17.02
CA THR A 330 17.89 -7.50 -17.80
C THR A 330 18.04 -7.75 -19.29
N THR A 331 19.20 -8.20 -19.75
CA THR A 331 19.46 -8.60 -21.15
C THR A 331 18.48 -9.70 -21.57
N HIS A 332 18.33 -10.74 -20.73
CA HIS A 332 17.42 -11.84 -21.01
C HIS A 332 15.98 -11.34 -21.26
N LEU A 333 15.48 -10.43 -20.43
CA LEU A 333 14.13 -9.86 -20.63
C LEU A 333 14.05 -8.87 -21.82
N LEU A 334 15.14 -8.22 -22.19
CA LEU A 334 15.16 -7.33 -23.35
C LEU A 334 15.18 -8.11 -24.67
N GLU A 335 15.82 -9.28 -24.73
CA GLU A 335 16.06 -10.07 -25.94
C GLU A 335 15.07 -11.23 -26.11
N ASP A 336 14.69 -11.90 -25.02
CA ASP A 336 13.75 -13.03 -25.06
C ASP A 336 12.30 -12.58 -24.80
N THR A 337 11.58 -12.36 -25.90
CA THR A 337 10.16 -11.99 -25.86
C THR A 337 9.28 -13.07 -25.20
N LYS A 338 9.66 -14.35 -25.24
CA LYS A 338 8.89 -15.43 -24.61
C LYS A 338 9.00 -15.33 -23.09
N GLU A 339 10.20 -15.16 -22.57
CA GLU A 339 10.42 -14.98 -21.13
C GLU A 339 9.79 -13.69 -20.64
N TYR A 340 9.93 -12.58 -21.37
CA TYR A 340 9.23 -11.33 -21.07
C TYR A 340 7.71 -11.54 -20.94
N ASN A 341 7.08 -12.14 -21.96
CA ASN A 341 5.64 -12.38 -21.95
C ASN A 341 5.21 -13.33 -20.83
N ARG A 342 6.04 -14.35 -20.53
CA ARG A 342 5.80 -15.25 -19.42
C ARG A 342 5.71 -14.49 -18.10
N MET A 343 6.68 -13.61 -17.81
CA MET A 343 6.69 -12.81 -16.59
C MET A 343 5.58 -11.75 -16.57
N ALA A 344 5.34 -11.09 -17.68
CA ALA A 344 4.35 -10.02 -17.81
C ALA A 344 2.90 -10.52 -17.71
N SER A 345 2.62 -11.78 -18.04
CA SER A 345 1.27 -12.35 -18.02
C SER A 345 0.85 -12.98 -16.67
N ILE A 346 1.72 -12.91 -15.65
CA ILE A 346 1.42 -13.50 -14.33
C ILE A 346 0.31 -12.71 -13.64
N ALA A 347 -0.72 -13.45 -13.17
CA ALA A 347 -1.73 -12.87 -12.30
C ALA A 347 -1.08 -12.34 -11.00
N ASN A 348 -1.42 -11.11 -10.63
CA ASN A 348 -0.84 -10.48 -9.44
C ASN A 348 -1.31 -11.19 -8.16
N PRO A 349 -0.42 -11.79 -7.35
CA PRO A 349 -0.81 -12.48 -6.12
C PRO A 349 -1.32 -11.55 -5.01
N PHE A 350 -1.12 -10.24 -5.16
CA PHE A 350 -1.55 -9.24 -4.19
C PHE A 350 -2.95 -8.68 -4.47
N GLY A 351 -3.57 -8.99 -5.59
CA GLY A 351 -4.92 -8.57 -5.90
C GLY A 351 -5.20 -8.37 -7.37
N ASP A 352 -6.48 -8.22 -7.67
CA ASP A 352 -7.05 -8.10 -9.02
C ASP A 352 -7.83 -6.78 -9.22
N GLY A 353 -7.71 -5.81 -8.28
CA GLY A 353 -8.41 -4.53 -8.33
C GLY A 353 -9.85 -4.56 -7.82
N HIS A 354 -10.24 -5.60 -7.09
CA HIS A 354 -11.57 -5.73 -6.50
C HIS A 354 -11.55 -5.88 -4.97
N ALA A 355 -10.45 -5.49 -4.32
CA ALA A 355 -10.31 -5.63 -2.87
C ALA A 355 -11.29 -4.72 -2.13
N ALA A 356 -11.46 -3.48 -2.56
CA ALA A 356 -12.40 -2.53 -1.98
C ALA A 356 -13.85 -3.05 -2.03
N GLN A 357 -14.25 -3.61 -3.18
CA GLN A 357 -15.58 -4.19 -3.35
C GLN A 357 -15.81 -5.38 -2.39
N ARG A 358 -14.82 -6.27 -2.25
CA ARG A 358 -14.89 -7.41 -1.30
C ARG A 358 -15.00 -6.93 0.14
N ILE A 359 -14.23 -5.90 0.52
CA ILE A 359 -14.28 -5.28 1.85
C ILE A 359 -15.69 -4.76 2.13
N VAL A 360 -16.24 -3.93 1.26
CA VAL A 360 -17.55 -3.29 1.48
C VAL A 360 -18.69 -4.32 1.49
N ASN A 361 -18.65 -5.32 0.60
CA ASN A 361 -19.62 -6.41 0.59
C ASN A 361 -19.58 -7.24 1.90
N PHE A 362 -18.38 -7.52 2.41
CA PHE A 362 -18.23 -8.23 3.68
C PHE A 362 -18.78 -7.41 4.85
N ILE A 363 -18.50 -6.10 4.90
CA ILE A 363 -19.02 -5.18 5.91
C ILE A 363 -20.56 -5.18 5.88
N LYS A 364 -21.17 -4.99 4.72
CA LYS A 364 -22.65 -5.02 4.57
C LYS A 364 -23.23 -6.32 5.14
N HIS A 365 -22.64 -7.46 4.77
CA HIS A 365 -23.13 -8.74 5.26
C HIS A 365 -23.00 -8.92 6.79
N LYS A 366 -21.90 -8.44 7.38
CA LYS A 366 -21.67 -8.53 8.84
C LYS A 366 -22.61 -7.59 9.62
N LEU A 367 -22.81 -6.35 9.15
CA LEU A 367 -23.69 -5.40 9.82
C LEU A 367 -25.15 -5.88 9.81
N VAL A 368 -25.63 -6.39 8.68
CA VAL A 368 -27.01 -6.94 8.59
C VAL A 368 -27.19 -8.17 9.50
N LYS A 369 -26.20 -9.08 9.57
CA LYS A 369 -26.27 -10.24 10.47
C LYS A 369 -26.31 -9.85 11.95
N ASN A 370 -25.61 -8.78 12.34
CA ASN A 370 -25.63 -8.29 13.71
C ASN A 370 -27.00 -7.76 14.13
N GLU A 371 -27.69 -7.00 13.26
CA GLU A 371 -29.08 -6.58 13.53
C GLU A 371 -30.01 -7.75 13.74
N GLN A 372 -29.93 -8.77 12.88
CA GLN A 372 -30.78 -9.97 13.03
C GLN A 372 -30.52 -10.68 14.36
N LYS A 373 -29.29 -10.79 14.81
CA LYS A 373 -28.96 -11.39 16.12
C LYS A 373 -29.49 -10.58 17.30
N ILE A 374 -29.44 -9.26 17.23
CA ILE A 374 -29.96 -8.36 18.25
C ILE A 374 -31.49 -8.46 18.29
N THR A 375 -32.16 -8.42 17.14
CA THR A 375 -33.63 -8.53 17.03
C THR A 375 -34.12 -9.88 17.57
N VAL A 376 -33.45 -10.99 17.25
CA VAL A 376 -33.80 -12.32 17.78
C VAL A 376 -33.61 -12.37 19.31
N ARG A 377 -32.55 -11.77 19.85
CA ARG A 377 -32.31 -11.72 21.31
C ARG A 377 -33.35 -10.87 22.07
N LEU A 378 -33.81 -9.78 21.50
CA LEU A 378 -34.87 -8.95 22.07
C LEU A 378 -36.22 -9.71 22.06
N ASN A 379 -36.59 -10.31 20.94
CA ASN A 379 -37.82 -11.09 20.82
C ASN A 379 -37.84 -12.35 21.70
N THR A 380 -36.69 -12.93 22.05
CA THR A 380 -36.59 -14.05 22.97
C THR A 380 -36.66 -13.63 24.45
N ARG A 381 -36.21 -12.42 24.79
CA ARG A 381 -36.33 -11.88 26.15
C ARG A 381 -37.77 -11.45 26.50
N GLU A 382 -38.53 -10.95 25.53
CA GLU A 382 -39.96 -10.61 25.73
C GLU A 382 -40.84 -11.83 25.90
N LYS A 383 -40.38 -13.04 25.52
CA LYS A 383 -41.15 -14.29 25.63
C LYS A 383 -40.84 -15.14 26.89
N SER A 384 -39.94 -14.68 27.75
CA SER A 384 -39.69 -15.34 29.04
C SER A 384 -40.65 -14.73 30.08
N PRO A 385 -41.71 -15.48 30.56
CA PRO A 385 -42.54 -14.97 31.64
C PRO A 385 -41.66 -14.85 32.89
N ILE A 386 -41.73 -13.67 33.53
CA ILE A 386 -41.18 -13.48 34.88
C ILE A 386 -41.86 -14.50 35.79
N ALA A 387 -41.14 -15.54 36.17
CA ALA A 387 -41.58 -16.39 37.30
C ALA A 387 -41.46 -15.56 38.56
N VAL A 388 -42.56 -15.21 39.14
CA VAL A 388 -42.74 -14.62 40.47
C VAL A 388 -42.43 -15.65 41.53
#